data_f10d85497058eac0e50577bc1fa198ed
#
_entry.id   f10d85497058eac0e50577bc1fa198ed
#
_cell.length_a   1.000
_cell.length_b   1.000
_cell.length_c   1.000
_cell.angle_alpha   90.00
_cell.angle_beta   90.00
_cell.angle_gamma   90.00
#
_symmetry.space_group_name_H-M   'P 1'
#
loop_
_entity.id
_entity.type
_entity.pdbx_description
1 polymer ?
#
loop_
_entity_poly.entity_id
_entity_poly.type
_entity_poly.pdbx_seq_one_letter_code
_entity_poly.pdbx_strand_id
1 'polypeptide(L)'
;MQDHYIFPAVFNYADDGISIEFPDLPGCLPCAFSTGEALHNAREAMGLHLLSMEEDGDTIPEPSDILNIKHEPNQAVVLIDVFMPSVRSSVNDKTVNKTVTMPQWLLNAGREANINFSQTLQDALIQKLGIKREIKHRKVKQA
;
A
#
# COMPACT_ATOMS: atom_id res chain seq x y z
N MET A 1 -0.67 -17.02 2.86
CA MET A 1 -0.64 -15.70 2.15
C MET A 1 0.25 -15.83 0.93
N GLN A 2 -0.28 -15.50 -0.22
CA GLN A 2 0.53 -15.42 -1.44
C GLN A 2 1.26 -14.08 -1.50
N ASP A 3 2.43 -14.07 -2.12
CA ASP A 3 3.19 -12.84 -2.34
C ASP A 3 2.87 -12.17 -3.68
N HIS A 4 2.37 -12.91 -4.64
CA HIS A 4 2.06 -12.42 -5.97
C HIS A 4 0.66 -12.82 -6.41
N TYR A 5 -0.12 -11.83 -6.84
CA TYR A 5 -1.47 -12.04 -7.38
C TYR A 5 -1.58 -11.46 -8.79
N ILE A 6 -2.34 -12.13 -9.64
CA ILE A 6 -2.70 -11.65 -10.98
C ILE A 6 -4.21 -11.80 -11.12
N PHE A 7 -4.90 -10.69 -11.37
CA PHE A 7 -6.33 -10.67 -11.62
C PHE A 7 -6.67 -9.93 -12.90
N PRO A 8 -7.67 -10.39 -13.65
CA PRO A 8 -8.16 -9.64 -14.80
C PRO A 8 -8.96 -8.42 -14.36
N ALA A 9 -8.76 -7.31 -15.07
CA ALA A 9 -9.51 -6.08 -14.93
C ALA A 9 -10.13 -5.71 -16.26
N VAL A 10 -11.31 -5.10 -16.23
CA VAL A 10 -11.99 -4.56 -17.39
C VAL A 10 -11.85 -3.04 -17.37
N PHE A 11 -11.18 -2.49 -18.36
CA PHE A 11 -11.03 -1.05 -18.55
C PHE A 11 -12.13 -0.58 -19.50
N ASN A 12 -13.02 0.26 -19.00
CA ASN A 12 -14.11 0.85 -19.77
C ASN A 12 -13.76 2.29 -20.18
N TYR A 13 -13.57 2.49 -21.46
CA TYR A 13 -13.21 3.79 -22.05
C TYR A 13 -14.46 4.57 -22.40
N ALA A 14 -14.66 5.69 -21.73
CA ALA A 14 -15.77 6.62 -21.95
C ALA A 14 -15.23 8.04 -22.20
N ASP A 15 -16.11 8.95 -22.65
CA ASP A 15 -15.73 10.33 -22.95
C ASP A 15 -15.21 11.10 -21.75
N ASP A 16 -15.66 10.75 -20.55
CA ASP A 16 -15.32 11.39 -19.27
C ASP A 16 -14.17 10.70 -18.52
N GLY A 17 -13.61 9.64 -19.07
CA GLY A 17 -12.50 8.92 -18.46
C GLY A 17 -12.58 7.41 -18.60
N ILE A 18 -11.75 6.73 -17.83
CA ILE A 18 -11.64 5.26 -17.81
C ILE A 18 -12.11 4.78 -16.45
N SER A 19 -13.13 3.93 -16.42
CA SER A 19 -13.53 3.18 -15.23
C SER A 19 -12.98 1.77 -15.28
N ILE A 20 -12.59 1.24 -14.11
CA ILE A 20 -11.93 -0.05 -14.00
C ILE A 20 -12.76 -0.93 -13.07
N GLU A 21 -12.99 -2.15 -13.49
CA GLU A 21 -13.70 -3.17 -12.72
C GLU A 21 -12.84 -4.43 -12.64
N PHE A 22 -12.78 -5.02 -11.46
CA PHE A 22 -12.21 -6.34 -11.26
C PHE A 22 -13.35 -7.34 -11.05
N PRO A 23 -13.67 -8.18 -12.03
CA PRO A 23 -14.80 -9.12 -11.93
C PRO A 23 -14.72 -10.05 -10.71
N ASP A 24 -13.49 -10.43 -10.32
CA ASP A 24 -13.25 -11.33 -9.19
C ASP A 24 -13.15 -10.61 -7.84
N LEU A 25 -13.03 -9.30 -7.84
CA LEU A 25 -12.86 -8.47 -6.64
C LEU A 25 -13.97 -7.41 -6.55
N PRO A 26 -15.19 -7.78 -6.14
CA PRO A 26 -16.30 -6.83 -6.03
C PRO A 26 -15.97 -5.66 -5.11
N GLY A 27 -16.31 -4.44 -5.53
CA GLY A 27 -16.03 -3.22 -4.79
C GLY A 27 -14.69 -2.56 -5.10
N CYS A 28 -13.81 -3.23 -5.86
CA CYS A 28 -12.56 -2.63 -6.34
C CYS A 28 -12.82 -1.94 -7.68
N LEU A 29 -13.12 -0.63 -7.65
CA LEU A 29 -13.60 0.17 -8.78
C LEU A 29 -12.78 1.45 -8.98
N PRO A 30 -11.47 1.37 -9.29
CA PRO A 30 -10.68 2.56 -9.57
C PRO A 30 -11.07 3.24 -10.88
N CYS A 31 -10.62 4.47 -11.08
CA CYS A 31 -10.81 5.23 -12.31
C CYS A 31 -9.55 6.00 -12.69
N ALA A 32 -9.50 6.48 -13.93
CA ALA A 32 -8.37 7.24 -14.46
C ALA A 32 -8.76 8.05 -15.69
N PHE A 33 -7.87 8.94 -16.13
CA PHE A 33 -8.05 9.76 -17.33
C PHE A 33 -7.15 9.35 -18.51
N SER A 34 -6.18 8.46 -18.28
CA SER A 34 -5.30 7.91 -19.30
C SER A 34 -5.03 6.43 -19.06
N THR A 35 -4.61 5.71 -20.08
CA THR A 35 -4.28 4.29 -19.98
C THR A 35 -3.13 4.04 -19.01
N GLY A 36 -2.09 4.88 -19.03
CA GLY A 36 -0.96 4.77 -18.09
C GLY A 36 -1.38 4.98 -16.65
N GLU A 37 -2.19 5.98 -16.37
CA GLU A 37 -2.78 6.24 -15.07
C GLU A 37 -3.70 5.10 -14.63
N ALA A 38 -4.50 4.55 -15.56
CA ALA A 38 -5.39 3.42 -15.30
C ALA A 38 -4.62 2.18 -14.86
N LEU A 39 -3.51 1.85 -15.49
CA LEU A 39 -2.65 0.73 -15.10
C LEU A 39 -2.07 0.94 -13.69
N HIS A 40 -1.60 2.14 -13.40
CA HIS A 40 -1.08 2.49 -12.08
C HIS A 40 -2.17 2.41 -10.99
N ASN A 41 -3.30 3.05 -11.23
CA ASN A 41 -4.42 3.08 -10.29
C ASN A 41 -5.04 1.69 -10.06
N ALA A 42 -5.12 0.87 -11.11
CA ALA A 42 -5.60 -0.50 -11.01
C ALA A 42 -4.70 -1.36 -10.12
N ARG A 43 -3.38 -1.25 -10.28
CA ARG A 43 -2.41 -1.98 -9.46
C ARG A 43 -2.47 -1.54 -8.00
N GLU A 44 -2.51 -0.24 -7.75
CA GLU A 44 -2.59 0.31 -6.41
C GLU A 44 -3.90 -0.08 -5.70
N ALA A 45 -5.04 0.08 -6.38
CA ALA A 45 -6.34 -0.27 -5.82
C ALA A 45 -6.47 -1.76 -5.55
N MET A 46 -6.02 -2.61 -6.45
CA MET A 46 -6.01 -4.07 -6.27
C MET A 46 -5.15 -4.47 -5.08
N GLY A 47 -3.96 -3.89 -4.96
CA GLY A 47 -3.05 -4.17 -3.84
C GLY A 47 -3.67 -3.83 -2.48
N LEU A 48 -4.27 -2.67 -2.34
CA LEU A 48 -4.94 -2.23 -1.11
C LEU A 48 -6.20 -3.06 -0.82
N HIS A 49 -6.96 -3.42 -1.84
CA HIS A 49 -8.14 -4.28 -1.69
C HIS A 49 -7.77 -5.68 -1.19
N LEU A 50 -6.75 -6.30 -1.78
CA LEU A 50 -6.24 -7.60 -1.35
C LEU A 50 -5.65 -7.55 0.07
N LEU A 51 -4.95 -6.47 0.42
CA LEU A 51 -4.44 -6.28 1.77
C LEU A 51 -5.57 -6.20 2.80
N SER A 52 -6.63 -5.46 2.49
CA SER A 52 -7.83 -5.39 3.34
C SER A 52 -8.47 -6.76 3.54
N MET A 53 -8.59 -7.55 2.47
CA MET A 53 -9.10 -8.92 2.55
C MET A 53 -8.22 -9.82 3.43
N GLU A 54 -6.90 -9.71 3.30
CA GLU A 54 -5.96 -10.45 4.16
C GLU A 54 -6.12 -10.08 5.65
N GLU A 55 -6.24 -8.79 5.95
CA GLU A 55 -6.41 -8.28 7.32
C GLU A 55 -7.74 -8.72 7.94
N ASP A 56 -8.80 -8.77 7.15
CA ASP A 56 -10.13 -9.20 7.57
C ASP A 56 -10.29 -10.73 7.63
N GLY A 57 -9.31 -11.47 7.15
CA GLY A 57 -9.36 -12.93 7.07
C GLY A 57 -10.30 -13.46 5.98
N ASP A 58 -10.63 -12.63 5.00
CA ASP A 58 -11.47 -13.02 3.87
C ASP A 58 -10.76 -13.98 2.92
N THR A 59 -11.51 -14.87 2.30
CA THR A 59 -10.97 -15.75 1.27
C THR A 59 -10.78 -14.98 -0.02
N ILE A 60 -9.52 -14.92 -0.50
CA ILE A 60 -9.19 -14.34 -1.80
C ILE A 60 -9.55 -15.36 -2.90
N PRO A 61 -10.42 -14.97 -3.87
CA PRO A 61 -10.87 -15.89 -4.91
C PRO A 61 -9.75 -16.25 -5.89
N GLU A 62 -9.94 -17.36 -6.59
CA GLU A 62 -9.12 -17.71 -7.75
C GLU A 62 -9.43 -16.76 -8.91
N PRO A 63 -8.42 -16.31 -9.68
CA PRO A 63 -8.67 -15.45 -10.84
C PRO A 63 -9.48 -16.16 -11.91
N SER A 64 -10.44 -15.44 -12.50
CA SER A 64 -11.14 -15.88 -13.69
C SER A 64 -10.21 -15.96 -14.90
N ASP A 65 -10.50 -16.86 -15.85
CA ASP A 65 -9.78 -16.91 -17.10
C ASP A 65 -10.07 -15.64 -17.93
N ILE A 66 -9.02 -14.95 -18.30
CA ILE A 66 -9.12 -13.72 -19.12
C ILE A 66 -9.89 -13.94 -20.43
N LEU A 67 -9.81 -15.13 -21.03
CA LEU A 67 -10.49 -15.47 -22.27
C LEU A 67 -12.01 -15.63 -22.10
N ASN A 68 -12.48 -15.87 -20.89
CA ASN A 68 -13.89 -16.06 -20.58
C ASN A 68 -14.60 -14.77 -20.13
N ILE A 69 -13.88 -13.68 -20.00
CA ILE A 69 -14.46 -12.39 -19.61
C ILE A 69 -15.09 -11.71 -20.81
N LYS A 70 -16.39 -11.52 -20.76
CA LYS A 70 -17.14 -10.78 -21.78
C LYS A 70 -16.88 -9.29 -21.63
N HIS A 71 -16.70 -8.60 -22.75
CA HIS A 71 -16.47 -7.16 -22.79
C HIS A 71 -17.11 -6.54 -24.05
N GLU A 72 -17.45 -5.27 -23.90
CA GLU A 72 -17.98 -4.44 -24.99
C GLU A 72 -16.85 -3.89 -25.87
N PRO A 73 -17.16 -3.34 -27.08
CA PRO A 73 -16.13 -2.80 -27.99
C PRO A 73 -15.28 -1.68 -27.40
N ASN A 74 -15.83 -0.89 -26.45
CA ASN A 74 -15.12 0.20 -25.77
C ASN A 74 -14.39 -0.27 -24.50
N GLN A 75 -14.33 -1.55 -24.27
CA GLN A 75 -13.70 -2.16 -23.08
C GLN A 75 -12.48 -2.98 -23.49
N ALA A 76 -11.46 -2.98 -22.63
CA ALA A 76 -10.30 -3.83 -22.75
C ALA A 76 -10.13 -4.66 -21.50
N VAL A 77 -9.83 -5.95 -21.65
CA VAL A 77 -9.50 -6.84 -20.55
C VAL A 77 -7.97 -6.84 -20.36
N VAL A 78 -7.52 -6.47 -19.20
CA VAL A 78 -6.10 -6.31 -18.85
C VAL A 78 -5.77 -7.16 -17.63
N LEU A 79 -4.66 -7.89 -17.68
CA LEU A 79 -4.14 -8.57 -16.48
C LEU A 79 -3.35 -7.59 -15.62
N ILE A 80 -3.74 -7.50 -14.36
CA ILE A 80 -3.06 -6.68 -13.37
C ILE A 80 -2.35 -7.57 -12.37
N ASP A 81 -1.08 -7.32 -12.17
CA ASP A 81 -0.25 -8.03 -11.20
C ASP A 81 0.11 -7.16 -10.00
N VAL A 82 0.19 -7.77 -8.84
CA VAL A 82 0.59 -7.11 -7.59
C VAL A 82 1.56 -7.97 -6.82
N PHE A 83 2.63 -7.35 -6.36
CA PHE A 83 3.58 -7.96 -5.44
C PHE A 83 3.25 -7.51 -4.01
N MET A 84 2.64 -8.39 -3.24
CA MET A 84 2.08 -8.08 -1.93
C MET A 84 3.10 -7.64 -0.87
N PRO A 85 4.34 -8.15 -0.83
CA PRO A 85 5.32 -7.65 0.13
C PRO A 85 5.56 -6.13 0.04
N SER A 86 5.57 -5.56 -1.17
CA SER A 86 5.69 -4.10 -1.36
C SER A 86 4.48 -3.35 -0.82
N VAL A 87 3.28 -3.89 -1.03
CA VAL A 87 2.03 -3.29 -0.54
C VAL A 87 1.97 -3.32 0.98
N ARG A 88 2.27 -4.46 1.58
CA ARG A 88 2.31 -4.63 3.05
C ARG A 88 3.30 -3.67 3.69
N SER A 89 4.49 -3.52 3.13
CA SER A 89 5.52 -2.59 3.60
C SER A 89 5.09 -1.14 3.51
N SER A 90 4.45 -0.72 2.42
CA SER A 90 4.04 0.68 2.21
C SER A 90 2.99 1.14 3.24
N VAL A 91 2.12 0.26 3.68
CA VAL A 91 1.12 0.53 4.72
C VAL A 91 1.76 0.54 6.11
N ASN A 92 2.72 -0.36 6.36
CA ASN A 92 3.43 -0.46 7.64
C ASN A 92 4.44 0.68 7.86
N ASP A 93 4.81 1.41 6.83
CA ASP A 93 5.69 2.59 6.93
C ASP A 93 4.98 3.84 7.48
N LYS A 94 3.69 3.77 7.74
CA LYS A 94 2.95 4.89 8.34
C LYS A 94 3.47 5.19 9.74
N THR A 95 3.80 6.47 9.97
CA THR A 95 4.07 6.98 11.30
C THR A 95 2.79 7.02 12.12
N VAL A 96 2.84 6.44 13.31
CA VAL A 96 1.73 6.40 14.27
C VAL A 96 2.14 7.05 15.60
N ASN A 97 1.18 7.56 16.35
CA ASN A 97 1.42 8.09 17.68
C ASN A 97 1.39 6.98 18.73
N LYS A 98 2.36 7.00 19.62
CA LYS A 98 2.42 6.11 20.78
C LYS A 98 2.63 6.93 22.05
N THR A 99 1.74 6.78 23.01
CA THR A 99 1.88 7.40 24.34
C THR A 99 2.74 6.50 25.22
N VAL A 100 3.76 7.09 25.82
CA VAL A 100 4.71 6.40 26.73
C VAL A 100 4.69 7.09 28.08
N THR A 101 4.66 6.30 29.15
CA THR A 101 4.78 6.79 30.53
C THR A 101 6.22 6.76 30.99
N MET A 102 6.63 7.78 31.74
CA MET A 102 7.94 7.86 32.37
C MET A 102 7.90 8.70 33.65
N PRO A 103 8.88 8.59 34.54
CA PRO A 103 9.01 9.46 35.72
C PRO A 103 9.14 10.92 35.30
N GLN A 104 8.51 11.84 36.04
CA GLN A 104 8.54 13.27 35.75
C GLN A 104 9.97 13.83 35.68
N TRP A 105 10.86 13.39 36.55
CA TRP A 105 12.25 13.86 36.55
C TRP A 105 12.98 13.51 35.27
N LEU A 106 12.70 12.34 34.67
CA LEU A 106 13.31 11.90 33.42
C LEU A 106 12.78 12.71 32.22
N LEU A 107 11.50 13.01 32.21
CA LEU A 107 10.89 13.89 31.22
C LEU A 107 11.52 15.28 31.24
N ASN A 108 11.68 15.85 32.44
CA ASN A 108 12.27 17.17 32.60
C ASN A 108 13.75 17.20 32.18
N ALA A 109 14.52 16.20 32.55
CA ALA A 109 15.92 16.08 32.15
C ALA A 109 16.08 15.97 30.62
N GLY A 110 15.22 15.18 29.98
CA GLY A 110 15.23 15.05 28.52
C GLY A 110 14.86 16.35 27.80
N ARG A 111 13.89 17.08 28.32
CA ARG A 111 13.50 18.42 27.77
C ARG A 111 14.63 19.43 27.92
N GLU A 112 15.29 19.51 29.05
CA GLU A 112 16.44 20.39 29.29
C GLU A 112 17.61 20.07 28.36
N ALA A 113 17.84 18.80 28.04
CA ALA A 113 18.87 18.36 27.12
C ALA A 113 18.45 18.46 25.64
N ASN A 114 17.26 18.99 25.31
CA ASN A 114 16.70 19.05 23.95
C ASN A 114 16.68 17.70 23.22
N ILE A 115 16.38 16.62 23.91
CA ILE A 115 16.32 15.28 23.32
C ILE A 115 15.03 15.12 22.51
N ASN A 116 15.17 14.60 21.30
CA ASN A 116 14.04 14.15 20.49
C ASN A 116 13.56 12.79 21.01
N PHE A 117 12.49 12.77 21.81
CA PHE A 117 11.97 11.56 22.44
C PHE A 117 11.53 10.52 21.42
N SER A 118 10.85 10.94 20.35
CA SER A 118 10.39 10.02 19.30
C SER A 118 11.55 9.31 18.61
N GLN A 119 12.58 10.06 18.23
CA GLN A 119 13.76 9.49 17.57
C GLN A 119 14.55 8.58 18.52
N THR A 120 14.72 9.00 19.76
CA THR A 120 15.43 8.21 20.79
C THR A 120 14.73 6.88 21.06
N LEU A 121 13.39 6.90 21.17
CA LEU A 121 12.61 5.67 21.35
C LEU A 121 12.72 4.75 20.13
N GLN A 122 12.62 5.28 18.92
CA GLN A 122 12.79 4.49 17.70
C GLN A 122 14.17 3.84 17.61
N ASP A 123 15.22 4.59 17.90
CA ASP A 123 16.61 4.08 17.88
C ASP A 123 16.81 2.97 18.92
N ALA A 124 16.27 3.15 20.11
CA ALA A 124 16.33 2.15 21.17
C ALA A 124 15.59 0.85 20.80
N LEU A 125 14.41 0.97 20.19
CA LEU A 125 13.64 -0.19 19.73
C LEU A 125 14.34 -0.92 18.60
N ILE A 126 14.88 -0.20 17.62
CA ILE A 126 15.64 -0.77 16.51
C ILE A 126 16.84 -1.55 17.03
N GLN A 127 17.58 -0.98 17.98
CA GLN A 127 18.74 -1.63 18.59
C GLN A 127 18.34 -2.89 19.37
N LYS A 128 17.29 -2.83 20.18
CA LYS A 128 16.82 -3.98 20.98
C LYS A 128 16.27 -5.12 20.12
N LEU A 129 15.63 -4.79 19.01
CA LEU A 129 15.08 -5.77 18.07
C LEU A 129 16.13 -6.32 17.09
N GLY A 130 17.35 -5.75 17.08
CA GLY A 130 18.42 -6.16 16.17
C GLY A 130 18.12 -5.88 14.71
N ILE A 131 17.27 -4.88 14.43
CA ILE A 131 16.88 -4.51 13.06
C ILE A 131 18.00 -3.71 12.42
N LYS A 132 18.48 -4.15 11.25
CA LYS A 132 19.40 -3.36 10.42
C LYS A 132 18.60 -2.34 9.65
N ARG A 133 18.86 -1.05 9.93
CA ARG A 133 18.25 0.05 9.19
C ARG A 133 18.97 0.23 7.87
N GLU A 134 18.29 0.04 6.75
CA GLU A 134 18.75 0.58 5.48
C GLU A 134 18.65 2.11 5.56
N ILE A 135 19.79 2.78 5.49
CA ILE A 135 19.83 4.23 5.42
C ILE A 135 19.34 4.62 4.03
N LYS A 136 18.06 4.94 3.90
CA LYS A 136 17.58 5.66 2.74
C LYS A 136 18.26 7.04 2.79
N HIS A 137 19.27 7.24 1.98
CA HIS A 137 19.83 8.58 1.77
C HIS A 137 18.71 9.48 1.25
N ARG A 138 18.14 10.29 2.13
CA ARG A 138 17.39 11.46 1.68
C ARG A 138 18.38 12.30 0.88
N LYS A 139 18.15 12.39 -0.43
CA LYS A 139 18.79 13.44 -1.22
C LYS A 139 18.39 14.76 -0.59
N VAL A 140 19.33 15.37 0.11
CA VAL A 140 19.18 16.76 0.55
C VAL A 140 19.09 17.58 -0.73
N LYS A 141 17.92 18.13 -1.03
CA LYS A 141 17.81 19.18 -2.04
C LYS A 141 18.63 20.34 -1.52
N GLN A 142 19.79 20.54 -2.07
CA GLN A 142 20.49 21.82 -1.94
C GLN A 142 19.63 22.87 -2.64
N ALA A 143 19.17 23.83 -1.85
CA ALA A 143 18.50 25.01 -2.38
C ALA A 143 19.52 25.88 -3.10
#